data_9d973c5de03de704c143b5589e6dcf25
#
_entry.id   9d973c5de03de704c143b5589e6dcf25
#
_cell.length_a   1.000
_cell.length_b   1.000
_cell.length_c   1.000
_cell.angle_alpha   90.00
_cell.angle_beta   90.00
_cell.angle_gamma   90.00
#
_symmetry.space_group_name_H-M   'P 1'
#
loop_
_entity.id
_entity.type
_entity.pdbx_description
1 polymer ?
#
loop_
_entity_poly.entity_id
_entity_poly.type
_entity_poly.pdbx_seq_one_letter_code
_entity_poly.pdbx_strand_id
1 'polypeptide(L)'
;ELQEIGYRVESDFEPGSRNTAFETASRKFEFIPEESKDAAKNVMVKAEGEEPAYPLVLIPYDSPRLASGFIGDPPFMIKTVPDTVLKENDLLVEVHPKTAQSLGISEGKPAVLKTPKGEARVRVHLFEGIMPGLVAMPTGLGHQAYDGYLAGKGINFNDLIGPVEDEVSGLDAAWGIRAKLSRV
;
A
#
# COMPACT_ATOMS: atom_id res chain seq x y z
N GLU A 1 12.24 -3.31 35.67
CA GLU A 1 12.88 -4.50 35.06
C GLU A 1 13.21 -4.24 33.58
N LEU A 2 12.24 -3.94 32.71
CA LEU A 2 12.50 -3.57 31.29
C LEU A 2 13.39 -2.32 31.14
N GLN A 3 13.27 -1.34 32.07
CA GLN A 3 14.11 -0.13 32.08
C GLN A 3 15.54 -0.38 32.53
N GLU A 4 15.79 -1.43 33.29
CA GLU A 4 17.13 -1.74 33.84
C GLU A 4 17.89 -2.73 32.95
N ILE A 5 17.23 -3.73 32.40
CA ILE A 5 17.87 -4.80 31.61
C ILE A 5 17.56 -4.75 30.11
N GLY A 6 16.63 -3.88 29.69
CA GLY A 6 16.32 -3.68 28.27
C GLY A 6 15.55 -4.84 27.58
N TYR A 7 15.31 -5.94 28.28
CA TYR A 7 14.54 -7.08 27.78
C TYR A 7 13.84 -7.81 28.93
N ARG A 8 12.82 -8.56 28.60
CA ARG A 8 12.13 -9.48 29.51
C ARG A 8 12.31 -10.90 28.99
N VAL A 9 12.79 -11.79 29.85
CA VAL A 9 12.83 -13.22 29.57
C VAL A 9 11.60 -13.86 30.22
N GLU A 10 10.78 -14.52 29.42
CA GLU A 10 9.78 -15.43 29.97
C GLU A 10 10.48 -16.75 30.30
N SER A 11 10.61 -16.99 31.60
CA SER A 11 11.45 -18.06 32.15
C SER A 11 10.89 -19.47 31.97
N ASP A 12 9.65 -19.61 31.50
CA ASP A 12 8.92 -20.88 31.61
C ASP A 12 8.68 -21.57 30.27
N PHE A 13 9.59 -21.38 29.29
CA PHE A 13 9.52 -22.15 28.07
C PHE A 13 10.06 -23.57 28.29
N GLU A 14 9.15 -24.55 28.44
CA GLU A 14 9.50 -25.96 28.36
C GLU A 14 9.41 -26.48 26.93
N PRO A 15 10.46 -27.15 26.41
CA PRO A 15 10.39 -27.82 25.10
C PRO A 15 9.23 -28.81 25.08
N GLY A 16 8.30 -28.63 24.13
CA GLY A 16 7.08 -29.47 24.02
C GLY A 16 5.81 -28.82 24.60
N SER A 17 5.90 -27.74 25.39
CA SER A 17 4.74 -27.02 25.91
C SER A 17 3.88 -26.34 24.81
N ARG A 18 4.42 -26.19 23.61
CA ARG A 18 3.71 -25.64 22.43
C ARG A 18 2.47 -26.45 22.03
N ASN A 19 2.34 -27.72 22.43
CA ASN A 19 1.15 -28.52 22.17
C ASN A 19 -0.10 -28.00 22.89
N THR A 20 0.06 -27.09 23.86
CA THR A 20 -1.06 -26.46 24.58
C THR A 20 -1.19 -24.97 24.25
N ALA A 21 -0.32 -24.44 23.36
CA ALA A 21 -0.27 -23.00 23.05
C ALA A 21 -1.36 -22.54 22.07
N PHE A 22 -2.05 -23.47 21.41
CA PHE A 22 -3.08 -23.12 20.44
C PHE A 22 -4.47 -23.28 21.06
N GLU A 23 -5.24 -22.20 21.08
CA GLU A 23 -6.63 -22.17 21.55
C GLU A 23 -7.64 -22.66 20.49
N THR A 24 -7.17 -23.47 19.53
CA THR A 24 -7.99 -24.10 18.51
C THR A 24 -8.69 -25.35 19.04
N ALA A 25 -9.78 -25.77 18.43
CA ALA A 25 -10.51 -26.97 18.81
C ALA A 25 -9.65 -28.25 18.73
N SER A 26 -8.73 -28.32 17.77
CA SER A 26 -7.76 -29.40 17.60
C SER A 26 -6.55 -29.28 18.54
N ARG A 27 -6.37 -28.16 19.22
CA ARG A 27 -5.17 -27.77 19.99
C ARG A 27 -3.86 -27.86 19.17
N LYS A 28 -3.97 -27.71 17.85
CA LYS A 28 -2.86 -27.67 16.90
C LYS A 28 -2.96 -26.39 16.09
N PHE A 29 -1.85 -26.01 15.46
CA PHE A 29 -1.89 -24.94 14.49
C PHE A 29 -2.79 -25.35 13.31
N GLU A 30 -3.82 -24.57 13.07
CA GLU A 30 -4.76 -24.77 11.97
C GLU A 30 -4.46 -23.75 10.87
N PHE A 31 -3.96 -24.22 9.72
CA PHE A 31 -3.67 -23.38 8.56
C PHE A 31 -4.92 -22.72 7.97
N ILE A 32 -6.06 -23.40 8.08
CA ILE A 32 -7.37 -22.92 7.66
C ILE A 32 -8.34 -23.21 8.81
N PRO A 33 -8.67 -22.23 9.66
CA PRO A 33 -9.69 -22.39 10.69
C PRO A 33 -11.02 -22.82 10.08
N GLU A 34 -11.81 -23.60 10.81
CA GLU A 34 -13.09 -24.13 10.33
C GLU A 34 -14.03 -23.00 9.90
N GLU A 35 -14.05 -21.92 10.69
CA GLU A 35 -14.83 -20.71 10.43
C GLU A 35 -14.46 -20.02 9.11
N SER A 36 -13.20 -20.16 8.68
CA SER A 36 -12.68 -19.51 7.47
C SER A 36 -12.96 -20.34 6.19
N LYS A 37 -13.34 -21.60 6.30
CA LYS A 37 -13.51 -22.48 5.12
C LYS A 37 -14.63 -22.01 4.19
N ASP A 38 -15.71 -21.48 4.75
CA ASP A 38 -16.83 -20.97 3.97
C ASP A 38 -16.64 -19.50 3.58
N ALA A 39 -15.99 -18.72 4.42
CA ALA A 39 -15.63 -17.33 4.14
C ALA A 39 -14.66 -17.22 2.95
N ALA A 40 -13.63 -18.06 2.89
CA ALA A 40 -12.66 -18.08 1.78
C ALA A 40 -13.28 -18.33 0.39
N LYS A 41 -14.50 -18.89 0.33
CA LYS A 41 -15.22 -19.14 -0.93
C LYS A 41 -15.92 -17.88 -1.49
N ASN A 42 -16.16 -16.86 -0.68
CA ASN A 42 -17.03 -15.73 -1.02
C ASN A 42 -16.40 -14.34 -0.86
N VAL A 43 -15.16 -14.23 -0.38
CA VAL A 43 -14.54 -12.93 -0.11
C VAL A 43 -13.80 -12.39 -1.34
N MET A 44 -14.52 -11.69 -2.18
CA MET A 44 -13.91 -10.66 -3.01
C MET A 44 -13.92 -9.36 -2.21
N VAL A 45 -12.77 -8.99 -1.65
CA VAL A 45 -12.60 -7.65 -1.05
C VAL A 45 -12.90 -6.62 -2.14
N LYS A 46 -14.01 -5.93 -2.00
CA LYS A 46 -14.43 -4.89 -2.94
C LYS A 46 -13.68 -3.62 -2.57
N ALA A 47 -12.93 -3.05 -3.53
CA ALA A 47 -12.29 -1.76 -3.34
C ALA A 47 -13.33 -0.68 -2.96
N GLU A 48 -13.06 0.10 -1.92
CA GLU A 48 -13.93 1.17 -1.44
C GLU A 48 -14.13 2.23 -2.52
N GLY A 49 -15.36 2.67 -2.70
CA GLY A 49 -15.77 3.70 -3.66
C GLY A 49 -16.75 3.18 -4.72
N GLU A 50 -17.54 4.10 -5.30
CA GLU A 50 -18.53 3.79 -6.33
C GLU A 50 -17.88 3.87 -7.72
N GLU A 51 -18.04 2.83 -8.53
CA GLU A 51 -17.43 2.72 -9.85
C GLU A 51 -17.74 3.87 -10.82
N PRO A 52 -18.98 4.38 -10.90
CA PRO A 52 -19.27 5.52 -11.78
C PRO A 52 -18.50 6.80 -11.41
N ALA A 53 -18.26 7.02 -10.11
CA ALA A 53 -17.54 8.19 -9.63
C ALA A 53 -16.00 7.99 -9.69
N TYR A 54 -15.56 6.76 -9.48
CA TYR A 54 -14.14 6.35 -9.39
C TYR A 54 -13.89 5.12 -10.26
N PRO A 55 -13.73 5.30 -11.58
CA PRO A 55 -13.71 4.19 -12.54
C PRO A 55 -12.44 3.34 -12.51
N LEU A 56 -11.38 3.82 -11.85
CA LEU A 56 -10.11 3.13 -11.73
C LEU A 56 -9.96 2.50 -10.35
N VAL A 57 -8.96 1.64 -10.19
CA VAL A 57 -8.51 1.13 -8.89
C VAL A 57 -7.08 1.57 -8.66
N LEU A 58 -6.83 2.26 -7.54
CA LEU A 58 -5.50 2.63 -7.07
C LEU A 58 -4.95 1.48 -6.22
N ILE A 59 -3.75 1.03 -6.55
CA ILE A 59 -3.02 -0.01 -5.82
C ILE A 59 -1.65 0.50 -5.39
N PRO A 60 -1.16 0.10 -4.20
CA PRO A 60 0.21 0.39 -3.80
C PRO A 60 1.18 -0.58 -4.48
N TYR A 61 2.43 -0.14 -4.63
CA TYR A 61 3.54 -1.05 -4.87
C TYR A 61 4.77 -0.63 -4.07
N ASP A 62 5.58 -1.60 -3.69
CA ASP A 62 6.81 -1.38 -2.95
C ASP A 62 8.00 -1.32 -3.89
N SER A 63 8.86 -0.33 -3.67
CA SER A 63 10.14 -0.22 -4.35
C SER A 63 11.28 -0.53 -3.38
N PRO A 64 12.21 -1.45 -3.72
CA PRO A 64 13.40 -1.68 -2.89
C PRO A 64 14.24 -0.41 -2.67
N ARG A 65 14.17 0.54 -3.60
CA ARG A 65 14.87 1.83 -3.51
C ARG A 65 14.21 2.82 -2.55
N LEU A 66 12.99 2.51 -2.10
CA LEU A 66 12.24 3.23 -1.08
C LEU A 66 12.06 2.37 0.19
N ALA A 67 13.01 1.48 0.45
CA ALA A 67 13.01 0.56 1.59
C ALA A 67 11.68 -0.20 1.74
N SER A 68 11.13 -0.67 0.61
CA SER A 68 9.85 -1.40 0.56
C SER A 68 8.72 -0.67 1.28
N GLY A 69 8.62 0.64 1.05
CA GLY A 69 7.54 1.48 1.58
C GLY A 69 7.76 2.06 2.97
N PHE A 70 8.89 1.74 3.62
CA PHE A 70 9.20 2.30 4.95
C PHE A 70 9.72 3.75 4.82
N ILE A 71 11.00 3.95 4.84
CA ILE A 71 11.61 5.27 4.74
C ILE A 71 12.76 5.20 3.74
N GLY A 72 12.78 6.09 2.78
CA GLY A 72 13.86 6.20 1.79
C GLY A 72 15.15 6.83 2.38
N ASP A 73 15.52 6.42 3.57
CA ASP A 73 16.74 6.84 4.26
C ASP A 73 17.78 5.71 4.21
N PRO A 74 19.03 5.98 3.92
CA PRO A 74 19.69 7.28 3.82
C PRO A 74 19.38 8.03 2.50
N PRO A 75 19.67 9.33 2.42
CA PRO A 75 19.42 10.18 1.25
C PRO A 75 19.96 9.62 -0.07
N PHE A 76 20.96 8.77 0.00
CA PHE A 76 21.52 8.06 -1.15
C PHE A 76 20.47 7.18 -1.86
N MET A 77 19.60 6.51 -1.13
CA MET A 77 18.57 5.64 -1.71
C MET A 77 17.60 6.43 -2.57
N ILE A 78 17.13 7.59 -2.10
CA ILE A 78 16.25 8.49 -2.86
C ILE A 78 16.90 8.95 -4.17
N LYS A 79 18.22 9.18 -4.19
CA LYS A 79 18.94 9.57 -5.42
C LYS A 79 18.99 8.45 -6.46
N THR A 80 18.75 7.20 -6.06
CA THR A 80 18.71 6.08 -6.99
C THR A 80 17.30 5.77 -7.52
N VAL A 81 16.28 6.47 -7.02
CA VAL A 81 14.89 6.33 -7.51
C VAL A 81 14.82 6.87 -8.94
N PRO A 82 14.26 6.10 -9.90
CA PRO A 82 14.15 6.56 -11.28
C PRO A 82 13.21 7.77 -11.43
N ASP A 83 13.46 8.58 -12.46
CA ASP A 83 12.59 9.71 -12.82
C ASP A 83 11.17 9.27 -13.25
N THR A 84 10.96 7.98 -13.47
CA THR A 84 9.65 7.38 -13.72
C THR A 84 8.84 7.13 -12.45
N VAL A 85 9.47 7.26 -11.28
CA VAL A 85 8.86 7.08 -9.95
C VAL A 85 8.79 8.41 -9.21
N LEU A 86 9.90 9.14 -9.18
CA LEU A 86 10.00 10.45 -8.54
C LEU A 86 10.83 11.37 -9.42
N LYS A 87 10.23 12.45 -9.90
CA LYS A 87 10.92 13.47 -10.69
C LYS A 87 10.90 14.78 -9.93
N GLU A 88 12.08 15.24 -9.50
CA GLU A 88 12.20 16.36 -8.56
C GLU A 88 11.46 16.05 -7.25
N ASN A 89 10.31 16.70 -7.03
CA ASN A 89 9.44 16.43 -5.89
C ASN A 89 8.09 15.79 -6.29
N ASP A 90 7.86 15.62 -7.59
CA ASP A 90 6.61 15.08 -8.10
C ASP A 90 6.67 13.55 -8.18
N LEU A 91 5.75 12.88 -7.50
CA LEU A 91 5.54 11.44 -7.64
C LEU A 91 4.87 11.14 -8.97
N LEU A 92 5.32 10.08 -9.65
CA LEU A 92 4.66 9.54 -10.83
C LEU A 92 3.87 8.29 -10.46
N VAL A 93 2.64 8.23 -10.96
CA VAL A 93 1.78 7.02 -10.88
C VAL A 93 1.86 6.27 -12.19
N GLU A 94 1.92 4.94 -12.12
CA GLU A 94 1.94 4.08 -13.29
C GLU A 94 0.52 3.85 -13.80
N VAL A 95 0.34 4.03 -15.12
CA VAL A 95 -0.94 3.87 -15.80
C VAL A 95 -0.74 3.17 -17.13
N HIS A 96 -1.59 2.20 -17.44
CA HIS A 96 -1.52 1.53 -18.73
C HIS A 96 -1.80 2.52 -19.88
N PRO A 97 -1.06 2.48 -21.02
CA PRO A 97 -1.26 3.41 -22.13
C PRO A 97 -2.69 3.49 -22.65
N LYS A 98 -3.43 2.38 -22.72
CA LYS A 98 -4.85 2.37 -23.12
C LYS A 98 -5.73 3.15 -22.15
N THR A 99 -5.47 3.03 -20.85
CA THR A 99 -6.19 3.80 -19.82
C THR A 99 -5.89 5.28 -19.95
N ALA A 100 -4.62 5.64 -20.07
CA ALA A 100 -4.19 7.02 -20.24
C ALA A 100 -4.81 7.66 -21.51
N GLN A 101 -4.83 6.93 -22.63
CA GLN A 101 -5.43 7.35 -23.87
C GLN A 101 -6.94 7.66 -23.70
N SER A 102 -7.69 6.78 -23.03
CA SER A 102 -9.12 7.00 -22.78
C SER A 102 -9.40 8.22 -21.91
N LEU A 103 -8.45 8.59 -21.04
CA LEU A 103 -8.53 9.78 -20.19
C LEU A 103 -7.93 11.04 -20.81
N GLY A 104 -7.31 10.93 -21.99
CA GLY A 104 -6.60 12.03 -22.66
C GLY A 104 -5.35 12.51 -21.91
N ILE A 105 -4.67 11.61 -21.18
CA ILE A 105 -3.48 11.90 -20.37
C ILE A 105 -2.26 11.34 -21.09
N SER A 106 -1.13 12.05 -21.00
CA SER A 106 0.12 11.69 -21.67
C SER A 106 1.25 11.51 -20.67
N GLU A 107 2.33 10.82 -21.09
CA GLU A 107 3.56 10.61 -20.33
C GLU A 107 4.10 11.90 -19.71
N GLY A 108 4.49 11.83 -18.44
CA GLY A 108 5.13 12.92 -17.68
C GLY A 108 4.20 14.12 -17.36
N LYS A 109 2.95 14.11 -17.81
CA LYS A 109 2.03 15.22 -17.58
C LYS A 109 1.43 15.19 -16.18
N PRO A 110 1.15 16.39 -15.59
CA PRO A 110 0.47 16.46 -14.32
C PRO A 110 -0.98 16.00 -14.44
N ALA A 111 -1.45 15.36 -13.37
CA ALA A 111 -2.82 14.89 -13.22
C ALA A 111 -3.26 15.04 -11.75
N VAL A 112 -4.57 15.02 -11.51
CA VAL A 112 -5.15 14.92 -10.17
C VAL A 112 -5.65 13.50 -9.99
N LEU A 113 -5.10 12.81 -8.99
CA LEU A 113 -5.55 11.51 -8.52
C LEU A 113 -6.48 11.73 -7.33
N LYS A 114 -7.70 11.22 -7.43
CA LYS A 114 -8.73 11.38 -6.41
C LYS A 114 -9.30 10.02 -6.01
N THR A 115 -9.47 9.83 -4.71
CA THR A 115 -10.12 8.68 -4.10
C THR A 115 -11.27 9.15 -3.20
N PRO A 116 -12.11 8.27 -2.65
CA PRO A 116 -13.08 8.64 -1.62
C PRO A 116 -12.46 9.24 -0.35
N LYS A 117 -11.17 9.00 -0.10
CA LYS A 117 -10.47 9.45 1.12
C LYS A 117 -9.70 10.76 0.95
N GLY A 118 -9.20 11.03 -0.26
CA GLY A 118 -8.39 12.22 -0.50
C GLY A 118 -8.11 12.48 -1.97
N GLU A 119 -7.34 13.53 -2.21
CA GLU A 119 -6.85 13.86 -3.55
C GLU A 119 -5.40 14.33 -3.52
N ALA A 120 -4.68 14.07 -4.60
CA ALA A 120 -3.28 14.42 -4.73
C ALA A 120 -2.93 14.82 -6.16
N ARG A 121 -1.98 15.76 -6.29
CA ARG A 121 -1.38 16.09 -7.58
C ARG A 121 -0.22 15.14 -7.85
N VAL A 122 -0.27 14.45 -8.99
CA VAL A 122 0.71 13.46 -9.43
C VAL A 122 1.16 13.75 -10.85
N ARG A 123 2.21 13.07 -11.31
CA ARG A 123 2.49 12.93 -12.75
C ARG A 123 2.17 11.51 -13.19
N VAL A 124 2.04 11.32 -14.47
CA VAL A 124 1.71 10.01 -15.05
C VAL A 124 2.93 9.41 -15.72
N HIS A 125 3.22 8.15 -15.41
CA HIS A 125 4.14 7.29 -16.12
C HIS A 125 3.35 6.21 -16.86
N LEU A 126 3.55 6.12 -18.19
CA LEU A 126 2.91 5.11 -19.02
C LEU A 126 3.68 3.79 -18.92
N PHE A 127 3.05 2.78 -18.36
CA PHE A 127 3.66 1.48 -18.12
C PHE A 127 2.77 0.34 -18.65
N GLU A 128 3.28 -0.41 -19.62
CA GLU A 128 2.53 -1.53 -20.25
C GLU A 128 2.40 -2.75 -19.32
N GLY A 129 3.22 -2.83 -18.27
CA GLY A 129 3.20 -3.94 -17.31
C GLY A 129 2.04 -3.89 -16.30
N ILE A 130 1.28 -2.79 -16.25
CA ILE A 130 0.09 -2.68 -15.41
C ILE A 130 -1.18 -3.02 -16.22
N MET A 131 -2.19 -3.59 -15.58
CA MET A 131 -3.46 -3.88 -16.24
C MET A 131 -4.24 -2.58 -16.55
N PRO A 132 -4.95 -2.50 -17.69
CA PRO A 132 -5.89 -1.42 -17.93
C PRO A 132 -6.92 -1.29 -16.79
N GLY A 133 -7.25 -0.05 -16.41
CA GLY A 133 -8.17 0.23 -15.30
C GLY A 133 -7.51 0.33 -13.92
N LEU A 134 -6.22 0.00 -13.81
CA LEU A 134 -5.45 0.20 -12.59
C LEU A 134 -4.58 1.46 -12.65
N VAL A 135 -4.32 2.04 -11.49
CA VAL A 135 -3.30 3.06 -11.23
C VAL A 135 -2.41 2.52 -10.12
N ALA A 136 -1.10 2.41 -10.35
CA ALA A 136 -0.18 2.00 -9.30
C ALA A 136 0.61 3.18 -8.77
N MET A 137 0.80 3.23 -7.47
CA MET A 137 1.51 4.30 -6.77
C MET A 137 2.56 3.71 -5.82
N PRO A 138 3.81 4.18 -5.86
CA PRO A 138 4.84 3.71 -4.94
C PRO A 138 4.54 4.15 -3.50
N THR A 139 4.83 3.28 -2.55
CA THR A 139 4.85 3.59 -1.12
C THR A 139 6.20 4.15 -0.68
N GLY A 140 6.29 4.75 0.52
CA GLY A 140 7.55 5.23 1.10
C GLY A 140 7.94 6.65 0.73
N LEU A 141 7.03 7.45 0.16
CA LEU A 141 7.21 8.88 -0.13
C LEU A 141 6.20 9.74 0.66
N GLY A 142 6.30 11.05 0.55
CA GLY A 142 5.37 12.00 1.16
C GLY A 142 5.63 12.30 2.64
N HIS A 143 6.82 12.02 3.15
CA HIS A 143 7.21 12.37 4.51
C HIS A 143 7.25 13.87 4.71
N GLN A 144 6.77 14.35 5.87
CA GLN A 144 6.69 15.78 6.19
C GLN A 144 7.61 16.20 7.33
N ALA A 145 8.00 15.27 8.21
CA ALA A 145 8.57 15.59 9.51
C ALA A 145 9.93 14.96 9.82
N TYR A 146 10.36 13.92 9.14
CA TYR A 146 11.53 13.15 9.55
C TYR A 146 12.85 13.90 9.35
N ASP A 147 13.11 14.35 8.15
CA ASP A 147 14.24 15.22 7.82
C ASP A 147 13.92 16.18 6.67
N GLY A 148 14.74 17.26 6.55
CA GLY A 148 14.53 18.27 5.53
C GLY A 148 14.83 17.79 4.11
N TYR A 149 15.52 16.66 3.93
CA TYR A 149 15.83 16.13 2.61
C TYR A 149 14.66 15.31 2.04
N LEU A 150 13.97 14.55 2.89
CA LEU A 150 12.83 13.72 2.49
C LEU A 150 11.51 14.51 2.47
N ALA A 151 11.43 15.57 3.28
CA ALA A 151 10.23 16.36 3.39
C ALA A 151 9.78 16.95 2.03
N GLY A 152 8.51 16.76 1.72
CA GLY A 152 7.89 17.30 0.51
C GLY A 152 8.24 16.54 -0.78
N LYS A 153 8.90 15.39 -0.72
CA LYS A 153 9.14 14.52 -1.87
C LYS A 153 8.00 13.51 -2.04
N GLY A 154 7.29 13.65 -3.14
CA GLY A 154 6.16 12.79 -3.48
C GLY A 154 4.97 12.96 -2.53
N ILE A 155 4.16 11.93 -2.41
CA ILE A 155 2.88 11.91 -1.71
C ILE A 155 2.81 10.64 -0.87
N ASN A 156 2.23 10.73 0.32
CA ASN A 156 1.98 9.57 1.16
C ASN A 156 0.75 8.81 0.62
N PHE A 157 0.93 7.54 0.31
CA PHE A 157 -0.16 6.67 -0.15
C PHE A 157 -1.30 6.60 0.89
N ASN A 158 -0.97 6.66 2.19
CA ASN A 158 -1.96 6.59 3.27
C ASN A 158 -2.89 7.81 3.32
N ASP A 159 -2.55 8.92 2.66
CA ASP A 159 -3.46 10.07 2.55
C ASP A 159 -4.61 9.81 1.56
N LEU A 160 -4.49 8.76 0.74
CA LEU A 160 -5.44 8.41 -0.32
C LEU A 160 -6.23 7.14 -0.03
N ILE A 161 -5.87 6.37 1.00
CA ILE A 161 -6.51 5.11 1.38
C ILE A 161 -6.92 5.16 2.85
N GLY A 162 -7.95 4.41 3.23
CA GLY A 162 -8.34 4.23 4.62
C GLY A 162 -8.06 2.80 5.11
N PRO A 163 -8.11 2.57 6.42
CA PRO A 163 -8.03 1.22 6.97
C PRO A 163 -9.26 0.42 6.51
N VAL A 164 -9.02 -0.80 6.08
CA VAL A 164 -10.04 -1.79 5.76
C VAL A 164 -9.70 -3.06 6.51
N GLU A 165 -10.61 -3.52 7.34
CA GLU A 165 -10.45 -4.75 8.10
C GLU A 165 -11.14 -5.90 7.36
N ASP A 166 -10.45 -7.02 7.22
CA ASP A 166 -11.07 -8.26 6.78
C ASP A 166 -11.97 -8.81 7.89
N GLU A 167 -13.25 -8.94 7.62
CA GLU A 167 -14.27 -9.37 8.59
C GLU A 167 -14.03 -10.77 9.19
N VAL A 168 -13.22 -11.59 8.51
CA VAL A 168 -12.95 -12.97 8.97
C VAL A 168 -11.69 -13.06 9.79
N SER A 169 -10.60 -12.44 9.33
CA SER A 169 -9.29 -12.54 9.98
C SER A 169 -8.98 -11.38 10.92
N GLY A 170 -9.70 -10.26 10.82
CA GLY A 170 -9.38 -9.01 11.52
C GLY A 170 -8.07 -8.36 11.07
N LEU A 171 -7.51 -8.82 9.95
CA LEU A 171 -6.27 -8.28 9.41
C LEU A 171 -6.56 -7.11 8.47
N ASP A 172 -5.54 -6.29 8.22
CA ASP A 172 -5.61 -5.22 7.25
C ASP A 172 -5.82 -5.77 5.83
N ALA A 173 -6.89 -5.32 5.18
CA ALA A 173 -7.28 -5.65 3.82
C ALA A 173 -7.25 -4.43 2.89
N ALA A 174 -6.54 -3.38 3.25
CA ALA A 174 -6.44 -2.13 2.48
C ALA A 174 -5.53 -2.28 1.24
N TRP A 175 -5.81 -3.25 0.38
CA TRP A 175 -5.01 -3.59 -0.81
C TRP A 175 -5.23 -2.65 -1.99
N GLY A 176 -6.30 -1.87 -1.98
CA GLY A 176 -6.63 -0.94 -3.03
C GLY A 176 -7.91 -0.18 -2.76
N ILE A 177 -8.07 0.92 -3.46
CA ILE A 177 -9.22 1.82 -3.34
C ILE A 177 -9.65 2.28 -4.73
N ARG A 178 -10.93 2.54 -4.93
CA ARG A 178 -11.42 3.14 -6.17
C ARG A 178 -10.84 4.55 -6.35
N ALA A 179 -10.48 4.88 -7.57
CA ALA A 179 -9.85 6.15 -7.90
C ALA A 179 -10.35 6.75 -9.20
N LYS A 180 -10.15 8.05 -9.34
CA LYS A 180 -10.31 8.82 -10.54
C LYS A 180 -9.03 9.57 -10.85
N LEU A 181 -8.60 9.51 -12.10
CA LEU A 181 -7.48 10.28 -12.60
C LEU A 181 -7.98 11.30 -13.62
N SER A 182 -7.66 12.57 -13.45
CA SER A 182 -8.08 13.64 -14.34
C SER A 182 -6.94 14.59 -14.68
N ARG A 183 -7.01 15.21 -15.84
CA ARG A 183 -6.05 16.26 -16.23
C ARG A 183 -6.15 17.46 -15.29
N VAL A 184 -5.00 18.12 -15.07
CA VAL A 184 -4.94 19.45 -14.43
C VAL A 184 -5.35 20.50 -15.45
#